data_07eb71b38bf57d5ddefbeef368d7a40a
#
_entry.id   07eb71b38bf57d5ddefbeef368d7a40a
#
_cell.length_a   1.000
_cell.length_b   1.000
_cell.length_c   1.000
_cell.angle_alpha   90.00
_cell.angle_beta   90.00
_cell.angle_gamma   90.00
#
_symmetry.space_group_name_H-M   'P 1'
#
loop_
_entity.id
_entity.type
_entity.pdbx_description
1 polymer ?
#
loop_
_entity_poly.entity_id
_entity_poly.type
_entity_poly.pdbx_seq_one_letter_code
_entity_poly.pdbx_strand_id
1 'polypeptide(L)'
;RELGQTITAERRGSCLFCDIIERELHDHVRVVAQSDHFLAVVPFYARYPYEVHLYARRHGCAWLPDLSSDEQADLARTLKLITARYDRLFGFSFPYMMVMHQLPASASACWHYHVEFYPPYRSAEKLKYLASVESGAGSFLMDEYPERTAQRLRDLEPADVPAPAVRVR
;
A
#
# COMPACT_ATOMS: atom_id res chain seq x y z
N ARG A 1 11.26 -9.97 5.61
CA ARG A 1 11.01 -10.39 4.22
C ARG A 1 11.39 -9.30 3.22
N GLU A 2 10.87 -8.10 3.37
CA GLU A 2 11.19 -6.94 2.50
C GLU A 2 12.69 -6.62 2.48
N LEU A 3 13.33 -6.56 3.63
CA LEU A 3 14.76 -6.31 3.71
C LEU A 3 15.57 -7.36 2.92
N GLY A 4 15.20 -8.64 3.03
CA GLY A 4 15.86 -9.72 2.27
C GLY A 4 15.65 -9.58 0.77
N GLN A 5 14.46 -9.17 0.32
CA GLN A 5 14.15 -8.94 -1.09
C GLN A 5 14.87 -7.69 -1.62
N THR A 6 14.92 -6.63 -0.83
CA THR A 6 15.65 -5.40 -1.16
C THR A 6 17.14 -5.69 -1.33
N ILE A 7 17.77 -6.42 -0.40
CA ILE A 7 19.17 -6.83 -0.52
C ILE A 7 19.40 -7.69 -1.77
N THR A 8 18.45 -8.54 -2.14
CA THR A 8 18.54 -9.37 -3.35
C THR A 8 18.46 -8.54 -4.63
N ALA A 9 17.55 -7.55 -4.66
CA ALA A 9 17.40 -6.63 -5.80
C ALA A 9 18.67 -5.77 -5.99
N GLU A 10 19.23 -5.25 -4.90
CA GLU A 10 20.49 -4.48 -4.94
C GLU A 10 21.65 -5.27 -5.49
N ARG A 11 21.78 -6.54 -5.11
CA ARG A 11 22.80 -7.43 -5.68
C ARG A 11 22.66 -7.61 -7.21
N ARG A 12 21.45 -7.36 -7.75
CA ARG A 12 21.16 -7.37 -9.19
C ARG A 12 21.30 -5.99 -9.84
N GLY A 13 21.63 -4.96 -9.05
CA GLY A 13 21.73 -3.58 -9.54
C GLY A 13 20.40 -2.89 -9.79
N SER A 14 19.28 -3.39 -9.23
CA SER A 14 17.95 -2.78 -9.33
C SER A 14 17.41 -2.40 -7.94
N CYS A 15 16.45 -1.48 -7.90
CA CYS A 15 15.69 -1.16 -6.70
C CYS A 15 14.36 -1.91 -6.72
N LEU A 16 14.14 -2.81 -5.77
CA LEU A 16 12.90 -3.60 -5.70
C LEU A 16 11.64 -2.73 -5.69
N PHE A 17 11.66 -1.61 -4.96
CA PHE A 17 10.50 -0.72 -4.89
C PHE A 17 10.24 -0.01 -6.21
N CYS A 18 11.31 0.40 -6.94
CA CYS A 18 11.16 0.92 -8.29
C CYS A 18 10.51 -0.12 -9.21
N ASP A 19 11.00 -1.37 -9.17
CA ASP A 19 10.48 -2.47 -9.99
C ASP A 19 9.00 -2.76 -9.67
N ILE A 20 8.61 -2.73 -8.39
CA ILE A 20 7.22 -2.89 -7.95
C ILE A 20 6.36 -1.74 -8.47
N ILE A 21 6.77 -0.49 -8.24
CA ILE A 21 6.03 0.70 -8.64
C ILE A 21 5.83 0.72 -10.16
N GLU A 22 6.88 0.45 -10.93
CA GLU A 22 6.82 0.42 -12.39
C GLU A 22 5.85 -0.65 -12.89
N ARG A 23 5.91 -1.85 -12.33
CA ARG A 23 5.01 -2.95 -12.68
C ARG A 23 3.56 -2.62 -12.35
N GLU A 24 3.27 -2.11 -11.14
CA GLU A 24 1.90 -1.77 -10.75
C GLU A 24 1.33 -0.61 -11.60
N LEU A 25 2.16 0.35 -11.99
CA LEU A 25 1.78 1.42 -12.91
C LEU A 25 1.53 0.91 -14.33
N HIS A 26 2.30 -0.08 -14.79
CA HIS A 26 2.12 -0.70 -16.10
C HIS A 26 0.84 -1.56 -16.15
N ASP A 27 0.67 -2.46 -15.17
CA ASP A 27 -0.45 -3.41 -15.14
C ASP A 27 -1.77 -2.76 -14.73
N HIS A 28 -1.71 -1.77 -13.85
CA HIS A 28 -2.81 -0.93 -13.33
C HIS A 28 -3.97 -1.69 -12.63
N VAL A 29 -3.90 -3.00 -12.54
CA VAL A 29 -5.01 -3.84 -12.04
C VAL A 29 -5.17 -3.78 -10.52
N ARG A 30 -4.06 -3.58 -9.77
CA ARG A 30 -4.05 -3.53 -8.30
C ARG A 30 -3.88 -2.12 -7.73
N VAL A 31 -3.84 -1.10 -8.58
CA VAL A 31 -3.75 0.30 -8.15
C VAL A 31 -5.06 0.72 -7.49
N VAL A 32 -4.98 1.23 -6.27
CA VAL A 32 -6.11 1.80 -5.51
C VAL A 32 -6.21 3.30 -5.76
N ALA A 33 -5.09 4.01 -5.65
CA ALA A 33 -4.98 5.44 -5.91
C ALA A 33 -3.58 5.76 -6.45
N GLN A 34 -3.53 6.78 -7.29
CA GLN A 34 -2.28 7.32 -7.84
C GLN A 34 -2.31 8.84 -7.73
N SER A 35 -1.20 9.40 -7.28
CA SER A 35 -0.96 10.83 -7.25
C SER A 35 0.39 11.17 -7.90
N ASP A 36 0.77 12.43 -7.89
CA ASP A 36 2.05 12.85 -8.46
C ASP A 36 3.24 12.21 -7.74
N HIS A 37 3.15 12.04 -6.41
CA HIS A 37 4.25 11.59 -5.57
C HIS A 37 4.05 10.20 -4.94
N PHE A 38 2.83 9.67 -4.92
CA PHE A 38 2.53 8.40 -4.27
C PHE A 38 1.73 7.45 -5.14
N LEU A 39 1.90 6.16 -4.88
CA LEU A 39 1.16 5.07 -5.49
C LEU A 39 0.61 4.15 -4.39
N ALA A 40 -0.72 4.03 -4.30
CA ALA A 40 -1.39 3.11 -3.42
C ALA A 40 -1.86 1.87 -4.18
N VAL A 41 -1.50 0.69 -3.70
CA VAL A 41 -1.82 -0.59 -4.33
C VAL A 41 -2.31 -1.61 -3.30
N VAL A 42 -3.10 -2.58 -3.73
CA VAL A 42 -3.26 -3.84 -3.00
C VAL A 42 -2.14 -4.77 -3.49
N PRO A 43 -1.15 -5.13 -2.66
CA PRO A 43 -0.03 -5.94 -3.13
C PRO A 43 -0.50 -7.35 -3.53
N PHE A 44 0.11 -7.96 -4.55
CA PHE A 44 -0.22 -9.32 -4.98
C PHE A 44 0.00 -10.37 -3.89
N TYR A 45 0.85 -10.06 -2.92
CA TYR A 45 1.19 -10.88 -1.75
C TYR A 45 0.48 -10.42 -0.48
N ALA A 46 -0.63 -9.69 -0.58
CA ALA A 46 -1.40 -9.20 0.55
C ALA A 46 -1.71 -10.33 1.55
N ARG A 47 -1.65 -10.00 2.83
CA ARG A 47 -1.96 -10.90 3.94
C ARG A 47 -3.36 -10.71 4.48
N TYR A 48 -3.89 -9.49 4.30
CA TYR A 48 -5.24 -9.11 4.71
C TYR A 48 -6.09 -8.73 3.48
N PRO A 49 -7.40 -9.01 3.49
CA PRO A 49 -8.25 -8.82 2.29
C PRO A 49 -8.25 -7.41 1.72
N TYR A 50 -8.09 -6.41 2.58
CA TYR A 50 -8.08 -4.99 2.19
C TYR A 50 -6.74 -4.31 2.51
N GLU A 51 -5.66 -5.07 2.54
CA GLU A 51 -4.31 -4.55 2.72
C GLU A 51 -3.97 -3.58 1.60
N VAL A 52 -3.46 -2.39 1.97
CA VAL A 52 -3.03 -1.37 1.01
C VAL A 52 -1.63 -0.92 1.37
N HIS A 53 -0.74 -0.91 0.39
CA HIS A 53 0.60 -0.33 0.49
C HIS A 53 0.66 0.97 -0.28
N LEU A 54 1.16 2.03 0.34
CA LEU A 54 1.33 3.36 -0.22
C LEU A 54 2.81 3.68 -0.34
N TYR A 55 3.34 3.66 -1.55
CA TYR A 55 4.75 3.88 -1.85
C TYR A 55 5.04 5.30 -2.30
N ALA A 56 6.10 5.92 -1.75
CA ALA A 56 6.69 7.11 -2.35
C ALA A 56 7.28 6.75 -3.72
N ARG A 57 6.93 7.49 -4.77
CA ARG A 57 7.38 7.20 -6.15
C ARG A 57 8.83 7.63 -6.40
N ARG A 58 9.30 8.63 -5.64
CA ARG A 58 10.66 9.14 -5.77
C ARG A 58 11.67 8.15 -5.19
N HIS A 59 12.59 7.68 -6.04
CA HIS A 59 13.72 6.85 -5.62
C HIS A 59 14.58 7.55 -4.57
N GLY A 60 15.03 6.80 -3.58
CA GLY A 60 15.88 7.33 -2.50
C GLY A 60 15.14 8.18 -1.45
N CYS A 61 13.82 8.34 -1.53
CA CYS A 61 13.03 8.89 -0.45
C CYS A 61 12.91 7.84 0.66
N ALA A 62 13.72 7.96 1.69
CA ALA A 62 13.90 6.92 2.70
C ALA A 62 13.23 7.23 4.04
N TRP A 63 13.05 8.51 4.34
CA TRP A 63 12.56 8.97 5.64
C TRP A 63 11.42 9.98 5.46
N LEU A 64 10.53 10.06 6.43
CA LEU A 64 9.47 11.07 6.44
C LEU A 64 10.00 12.51 6.34
N PRO A 65 11.09 12.90 7.00
CA PRO A 65 11.69 14.22 6.84
C PRO A 65 12.29 14.51 5.46
N ASP A 66 12.55 13.49 4.65
CA ASP A 66 13.06 13.67 3.27
C ASP A 66 11.98 14.16 2.30
N LEU A 67 10.71 14.07 2.69
CA LEU A 67 9.60 14.52 1.89
C LEU A 67 9.59 16.05 1.78
N SER A 68 9.50 16.58 0.57
CA SER A 68 9.23 17.99 0.34
C SER A 68 7.83 18.39 0.86
N SER A 69 7.56 19.68 0.96
CA SER A 69 6.24 20.19 1.37
C SER A 69 5.11 19.67 0.47
N ASP A 70 5.36 19.59 -0.84
CA ASP A 70 4.37 19.09 -1.80
C ASP A 70 4.14 17.58 -1.65
N GLU A 71 5.21 16.81 -1.43
CA GLU A 71 5.12 15.39 -1.14
C GLU A 71 4.38 15.12 0.19
N GLN A 72 4.64 15.91 1.23
CA GLN A 72 3.92 15.81 2.52
C GLN A 72 2.43 16.11 2.36
N ALA A 73 2.09 17.16 1.62
CA ALA A 73 0.71 17.49 1.32
C ALA A 73 0.01 16.41 0.50
N ASP A 74 0.71 15.80 -0.43
CA ASP A 74 0.21 14.71 -1.26
C ASP A 74 0.04 13.40 -0.46
N LEU A 75 0.99 13.09 0.41
CA LEU A 75 0.88 12.00 1.38
C LEU A 75 -0.39 12.16 2.23
N ALA A 76 -0.60 13.33 2.81
CA ALA A 76 -1.76 13.61 3.65
C ALA A 76 -3.09 13.43 2.90
N ARG A 77 -3.18 13.93 1.65
CA ARG A 77 -4.37 13.73 0.79
C ARG A 77 -4.61 12.26 0.49
N THR A 78 -3.56 11.52 0.16
CA THR A 78 -3.67 10.10 -0.20
C THR A 78 -4.04 9.24 1.02
N LEU A 79 -3.47 9.50 2.19
CA LEU A 79 -3.85 8.85 3.44
C LEU A 79 -5.33 9.10 3.76
N LYS A 80 -5.79 10.37 3.65
CA LYS A 80 -7.20 10.71 3.85
C LYS A 80 -8.12 9.98 2.86
N LEU A 81 -7.71 9.85 1.60
CA LEU A 81 -8.48 9.13 0.58
C LEU A 81 -8.61 7.65 0.92
N ILE A 82 -7.52 6.98 1.30
CA ILE A 82 -7.52 5.55 1.66
C ILE A 82 -8.42 5.31 2.87
N THR A 83 -8.27 6.10 3.94
CA THR A 83 -9.06 5.94 5.16
C THR A 83 -10.54 6.23 4.94
N ALA A 84 -10.88 7.24 4.13
CA ALA A 84 -12.26 7.54 3.75
C ALA A 84 -12.90 6.42 2.90
N ARG A 85 -12.13 5.76 2.05
CA ARG A 85 -12.60 4.57 1.32
C ARG A 85 -12.84 3.39 2.26
N TYR A 86 -11.99 3.19 3.26
CA TYR A 86 -12.19 2.16 4.28
C TYR A 86 -13.49 2.36 5.05
N ASP A 87 -13.81 3.59 5.48
CA ASP A 87 -15.05 3.88 6.20
C ASP A 87 -16.31 3.61 5.35
N ARG A 88 -16.18 3.67 4.02
CA ARG A 88 -17.29 3.34 3.11
C ARG A 88 -17.39 1.87 2.73
N LEU A 89 -16.34 1.10 2.98
CA LEU A 89 -16.26 -0.29 2.52
C LEU A 89 -17.41 -1.15 3.06
N PHE A 90 -17.79 -0.95 4.32
CA PHE A 90 -18.88 -1.66 4.98
C PHE A 90 -19.86 -0.73 5.70
N GLY A 91 -19.74 0.59 5.52
CA GLY A 91 -20.65 1.58 6.11
C GLY A 91 -20.43 1.85 7.59
N PHE A 92 -19.24 1.54 8.12
CA PHE A 92 -18.85 1.89 9.50
C PHE A 92 -17.38 2.33 9.52
N SER A 93 -16.96 2.99 10.61
CA SER A 93 -15.55 3.35 10.81
C SER A 93 -14.68 2.10 10.83
N PHE A 94 -13.97 1.89 9.72
CA PHE A 94 -13.29 0.63 9.45
C PHE A 94 -11.94 0.57 10.17
N PRO A 95 -11.72 -0.37 11.09
CA PRO A 95 -10.46 -0.44 11.83
C PRO A 95 -9.33 -0.96 10.96
N TYR A 96 -8.14 -0.40 11.14
CA TYR A 96 -6.91 -0.83 10.50
C TYR A 96 -5.72 -0.64 11.42
N MET A 97 -4.68 -1.41 11.21
CA MET A 97 -3.34 -1.13 11.66
C MET A 97 -2.62 -0.37 10.56
N MET A 98 -1.86 0.67 10.91
CA MET A 98 -1.06 1.43 9.95
C MET A 98 0.40 1.45 10.42
N VAL A 99 1.31 1.13 9.52
CA VAL A 99 2.75 1.13 9.79
C VAL A 99 3.46 2.01 8.76
N MET A 100 4.29 2.92 9.24
CA MET A 100 5.16 3.75 8.40
C MET A 100 6.55 3.12 8.36
N HIS A 101 6.96 2.69 7.18
CA HIS A 101 8.26 2.06 6.96
C HIS A 101 9.28 3.07 6.48
N GLN A 102 10.25 3.32 7.32
CA GLN A 102 11.41 4.16 7.03
C GLN A 102 12.65 3.27 6.87
N LEU A 103 13.69 3.80 6.25
CA LEU A 103 14.93 3.06 6.04
C LEU A 103 15.50 2.54 7.36
N PRO A 104 15.66 1.22 7.52
CA PRO A 104 16.35 0.66 8.67
C PRO A 104 17.82 1.09 8.70
N ALA A 105 18.39 1.28 9.88
CA ALA A 105 19.80 1.69 10.05
C ALA A 105 20.80 0.74 9.36
N SER A 106 20.42 -0.49 9.10
CA SER A 106 21.22 -1.53 8.45
C SER A 106 20.98 -1.69 6.95
N ALA A 107 20.07 -0.89 6.37
CA ALA A 107 19.72 -1.02 4.96
C ALA A 107 20.50 -0.02 4.09
N SER A 108 20.59 -0.32 2.82
CA SER A 108 21.27 0.48 1.83
C SER A 108 20.35 1.51 1.15
N ALA A 109 20.91 2.27 0.20
CA ALA A 109 20.26 3.41 -0.45
C ALA A 109 19.00 3.07 -1.29
N CYS A 110 18.73 1.80 -1.59
CA CYS A 110 17.57 1.38 -2.40
C CYS A 110 16.31 1.19 -1.55
N TRP A 111 15.83 2.27 -0.94
CA TRP A 111 14.62 2.27 -0.14
C TRP A 111 13.64 3.33 -0.62
N HIS A 112 12.35 3.02 -0.52
CA HIS A 112 11.28 3.99 -0.68
C HIS A 112 10.49 4.06 0.62
N TYR A 113 10.27 5.26 1.14
CA TYR A 113 9.33 5.48 2.22
C TYR A 113 7.97 4.94 1.81
N HIS A 114 7.35 4.14 2.66
CA HIS A 114 6.04 3.59 2.38
C HIS A 114 5.22 3.40 3.64
N VAL A 115 3.91 3.37 3.46
CA VAL A 115 2.94 3.15 4.52
C VAL A 115 2.14 1.92 4.16
N GLU A 116 1.97 1.02 5.12
CA GLU A 116 1.18 -0.19 4.95
C GLU A 116 -0.03 -0.17 5.88
N PHE A 117 -1.19 -0.54 5.33
CA PHE A 117 -2.44 -0.67 6.05
C PHE A 117 -2.84 -2.14 6.11
N TYR A 118 -3.18 -2.61 7.32
CA TYR A 118 -3.59 -3.98 7.60
C TYR A 118 -4.97 -4.01 8.27
N PRO A 119 -6.07 -3.96 7.51
CA PRO A 119 -7.40 -4.07 8.08
C PRO A 119 -7.69 -5.50 8.52
N PRO A 120 -8.17 -5.73 9.75
CA PRO A 120 -8.41 -7.07 10.26
C PRO A 120 -9.71 -7.71 9.76
N TYR A 121 -10.62 -6.94 9.15
CA TYR A 121 -11.90 -7.44 8.68
C TYR A 121 -11.82 -8.02 7.27
N ARG A 122 -12.46 -9.16 7.05
CA ARG A 122 -12.67 -9.78 5.74
C ARG A 122 -14.08 -9.54 5.17
N SER A 123 -15.05 -9.24 6.04
CA SER A 123 -16.39 -8.78 5.68
C SER A 123 -16.93 -7.88 6.80
N ALA A 124 -18.11 -7.28 6.61
CA ALA A 124 -18.74 -6.41 7.62
C ALA A 124 -18.86 -7.05 9.00
N GLU A 125 -18.96 -8.38 9.06
CA GLU A 125 -19.28 -9.13 10.29
C GLU A 125 -18.16 -10.06 10.74
N LYS A 126 -17.10 -10.23 9.92
CA LYS A 126 -16.08 -11.25 10.16
C LYS A 126 -14.67 -10.67 10.13
N LEU A 127 -13.95 -10.89 11.21
CA LEU A 127 -12.50 -10.68 11.27
C LEU A 127 -11.78 -11.80 10.51
N LYS A 128 -10.60 -11.47 9.98
CA LYS A 128 -9.64 -12.45 9.54
C LYS A 128 -8.82 -12.92 10.73
N TYR A 129 -8.97 -14.17 11.11
CA TYR A 129 -8.13 -14.82 12.10
C TYR A 129 -7.00 -15.57 11.38
N LEU A 130 -5.77 -15.33 11.82
CA LEU A 130 -4.63 -16.12 11.35
C LEU A 130 -4.70 -17.50 11.99
N ALA A 131 -4.78 -18.56 11.19
CA ALA A 131 -4.94 -19.93 11.67
C ALA A 131 -4.12 -20.92 10.82
N SER A 132 -3.91 -22.12 11.37
CA SER A 132 -3.25 -23.23 10.64
C SER A 132 -1.92 -22.79 10.02
N VAL A 133 -1.79 -22.89 8.69
CA VAL A 133 -0.56 -22.56 7.96
C VAL A 133 -0.12 -21.10 8.13
N GLU A 134 -1.04 -20.18 8.38
CA GLU A 134 -0.72 -18.77 8.61
C GLU A 134 0.03 -18.60 9.93
N SER A 135 -0.47 -19.22 11.01
CA SER A 135 0.17 -19.19 12.33
C SER A 135 1.36 -20.13 12.43
N GLY A 136 1.27 -21.33 11.83
CA GLY A 136 2.28 -22.38 11.98
C GLY A 136 3.44 -22.32 11.00
N ALA A 137 3.19 -21.87 9.77
CA ALA A 137 4.19 -21.85 8.70
C ALA A 137 4.44 -20.48 8.09
N GLY A 138 3.72 -19.44 8.53
CA GLY A 138 3.86 -18.08 7.99
C GLY A 138 3.44 -17.96 6.52
N SER A 139 2.58 -18.87 6.04
CA SER A 139 2.03 -18.84 4.69
C SER A 139 0.60 -18.29 4.75
N PHE A 140 0.40 -17.10 4.20
CA PHE A 140 -0.88 -16.40 4.28
C PHE A 140 -1.84 -16.86 3.19
N LEU A 141 -3.12 -17.00 3.57
CA LEU A 141 -4.21 -17.34 2.68
C LEU A 141 -5.05 -16.09 2.41
N MET A 142 -5.39 -15.86 1.15
CA MET A 142 -6.27 -14.77 0.76
C MET A 142 -7.67 -15.29 0.43
N ASP A 143 -8.68 -14.59 0.95
CA ASP A 143 -10.10 -14.92 0.71
C ASP A 143 -10.62 -14.30 -0.59
N GLU A 144 -9.91 -13.29 -1.12
CA GLU A 144 -10.30 -12.55 -2.32
C GLU A 144 -9.05 -12.20 -3.15
N TYR A 145 -9.22 -12.05 -4.45
CA TYR A 145 -8.14 -11.63 -5.35
C TYR A 145 -7.77 -10.17 -5.11
N PRO A 146 -6.47 -9.84 -5.01
CA PRO A 146 -6.00 -8.46 -4.82
C PRO A 146 -6.55 -7.48 -5.87
N GLU A 147 -6.71 -7.93 -7.11
CA GLU A 147 -7.25 -7.14 -8.21
C GLU A 147 -8.71 -6.73 -7.96
N ARG A 148 -9.53 -7.64 -7.45
CA ARG A 148 -10.93 -7.37 -7.09
C ARG A 148 -11.04 -6.44 -5.89
N THR A 149 -10.19 -6.65 -4.90
CA THR A 149 -10.11 -5.76 -3.74
C THR A 149 -9.73 -4.35 -4.15
N ALA A 150 -8.71 -4.20 -5.00
CA ALA A 150 -8.30 -2.90 -5.52
C ALA A 150 -9.43 -2.23 -6.32
N GLN A 151 -10.13 -2.98 -7.18
CA GLN A 151 -11.28 -2.46 -7.92
C GLN A 151 -12.38 -1.99 -6.96
N ARG A 152 -12.73 -2.81 -5.98
CA ARG A 152 -13.74 -2.44 -4.98
C ARG A 152 -13.38 -1.17 -4.22
N LEU A 153 -12.10 -1.01 -3.81
CA LEU A 153 -11.64 0.21 -3.15
C LEU A 153 -11.67 1.44 -4.07
N ARG A 154 -11.37 1.28 -5.37
CA ARG A 154 -11.47 2.36 -6.37
C ARG A 154 -12.90 2.84 -6.55
N ASP A 155 -13.84 1.91 -6.58
CA ASP A 155 -15.27 2.20 -6.82
C ASP A 155 -15.94 2.94 -5.65
N LEU A 156 -15.26 3.01 -4.49
CA LEU A 156 -15.74 3.75 -3.33
C LEU A 156 -15.31 5.22 -3.44
N GLU A 157 -16.20 6.05 -3.98
CA GLU A 157 -16.01 7.51 -4.06
C GLU A 157 -16.30 8.16 -2.70
N PRO A 158 -15.31 8.73 -1.99
CA PRO A 158 -15.56 9.47 -0.77
C PRO A 158 -16.12 10.86 -1.09
N ALA A 159 -17.29 11.20 -0.55
CA ALA A 159 -18.03 12.42 -0.87
C ALA A 159 -17.28 13.74 -0.59
N ASP A 160 -16.25 13.71 0.27
CA ASP A 160 -15.61 14.92 0.81
C ASP A 160 -14.08 14.95 0.62
N VAL A 161 -13.54 14.09 -0.22
CA VAL A 161 -12.10 14.09 -0.54
C VAL A 161 -11.94 14.49 -2.00
N PRO A 162 -11.29 15.63 -2.31
CA PRO A 162 -10.95 15.94 -3.69
C PRO A 162 -10.16 14.78 -4.28
N ALA A 163 -10.58 14.29 -5.44
CA ALA A 163 -9.82 13.28 -6.17
C ALA A 163 -8.37 13.78 -6.29
N PRO A 164 -7.36 12.93 -6.03
CA PRO A 164 -5.99 13.28 -6.38
C PRO A 164 -5.99 13.61 -7.88
N ALA A 165 -5.21 14.62 -8.26
CA ALA A 165 -5.09 15.02 -9.66
C ALA A 165 -4.48 13.83 -10.45
N VAL A 166 -5.34 12.92 -10.92
CA VAL A 166 -4.94 11.81 -11.77
C VAL A 166 -4.77 12.37 -13.17
N ARG A 167 -3.54 12.62 -13.57
CA ARG A 167 -3.24 12.76 -14.99
C ARG A 167 -3.18 11.35 -15.59
N VAL A 168 -4.31 10.89 -16.12
CA VAL A 168 -4.34 9.77 -17.05
C VAL A 168 -3.58 10.24 -18.30
N ARG A 169 -2.45 9.62 -18.57
CA ARG A 169 -1.79 9.70 -19.88
C ARG A 169 -2.06 8.44 -20.64
#